data_955c82fbe1ebf37940c7ee304b7f61d3
#
_entry.id   955c82fbe1ebf37940c7ee304b7f61d3
#
_cell.length_a   1.000
_cell.length_b   1.000
_cell.length_c   1.000
_cell.angle_alpha   90.00
_cell.angle_beta   90.00
_cell.angle_gamma   90.00
#
_symmetry.space_group_name_H-M   'P 1'
#
loop_
_entity.id
_entity.type
_entity.pdbx_description
1 polymer ?
#
loop_
_entity_poly.entity_id
_entity_poly.type
_entity_poly.pdbx_seq_one_letter_code
_entity_poly.pdbx_strand_id
1 'polypeptide(L)'
;MRLFNSEFEVSMRVLLLLNVFHSSLDIDRIMYLDFFTIFSENYALGGENINGDSDYRINSLTLQPELYKNAIKELVTSGLISVQNEKNGFCYIITSRGKKICASMS
;
A
#
# COMPACT_ATOMS: atom_id res chain seq x y z
N MET A 1 -6.06 13.38 12.46
CA MET A 1 -5.10 13.03 11.40
C MET A 1 -5.78 12.94 10.06
N ARG A 2 -5.14 13.46 9.08
CA ARG A 2 -5.69 13.49 7.74
C ARG A 2 -5.16 12.36 6.90
N LEU A 3 -6.06 11.57 6.34
CA LEU A 3 -5.69 10.47 5.47
C LEU A 3 -5.87 10.91 4.02
N PHE A 4 -4.77 10.93 3.29
CA PHE A 4 -4.82 11.19 1.87
C PHE A 4 -4.75 9.87 1.12
N ASN A 5 -5.74 9.65 0.26
CA ASN A 5 -5.79 8.47 -0.59
C ASN A 5 -5.63 8.85 -2.04
N SER A 6 -4.72 9.78 -2.31
CA SER A 6 -4.39 10.07 -3.69
C SER A 6 -3.60 8.89 -4.26
N GLU A 7 -3.61 8.76 -5.56
CA GLU A 7 -2.88 7.70 -6.24
C GLU A 7 -1.39 7.74 -5.89
N PHE A 8 -0.83 8.94 -5.81
CA PHE A 8 0.57 9.10 -5.44
C PHE A 8 0.84 8.60 -4.02
N GLU A 9 -0.01 8.96 -3.09
CA GLU A 9 0.13 8.55 -1.69
C GLU A 9 0.08 7.03 -1.56
N VAL A 10 -0.87 6.41 -2.24
CA VAL A 10 -1.02 4.97 -2.23
C VAL A 10 0.19 4.31 -2.88
N SER A 11 0.69 4.86 -3.99
CA SER A 11 1.89 4.34 -4.66
C SER A 11 3.08 4.30 -3.72
N MET A 12 3.29 5.38 -2.98
CA MET A 12 4.44 5.47 -2.07
C MET A 12 4.29 4.46 -0.94
N ARG A 13 3.10 4.33 -0.37
CA ARG A 13 2.88 3.35 0.69
C ARG A 13 3.06 1.93 0.20
N VAL A 14 2.57 1.62 -1.00
CA VAL A 14 2.73 0.28 -1.58
C VAL A 14 4.20 -0.02 -1.80
N LEU A 15 4.95 0.95 -2.32
CA LEU A 15 6.38 0.77 -2.57
C LEU A 15 7.13 0.48 -1.27
N LEU A 16 6.84 1.26 -0.22
CA LEU A 16 7.47 1.06 1.08
C LEU A 16 7.10 -0.29 1.68
N LEU A 17 5.86 -0.69 1.51
CA LEU A 17 5.38 -1.98 1.99
C LEU A 17 6.16 -3.12 1.33
N LEU A 18 6.30 -3.07 0.02
CA LEU A 18 7.03 -4.09 -0.71
C LEU A 18 8.52 -4.08 -0.38
N ASN A 19 9.05 -2.93 0.00
CA ASN A 19 10.44 -2.83 0.43
C ASN A 19 10.66 -3.54 1.77
N VAL A 20 9.67 -3.50 2.65
CA VAL A 20 9.74 -4.16 3.95
C VAL A 20 9.56 -5.66 3.81
N PHE A 21 8.57 -6.07 3.03
CA PHE A 21 8.30 -7.49 2.80
C PHE A 21 9.09 -7.94 1.58
N HIS A 22 10.13 -8.74 1.81
CA HIS A 22 11.05 -9.16 0.76
C HIS A 22 10.52 -10.31 -0.08
N SER A 23 9.21 -10.43 -0.20
CA SER A 23 8.58 -11.47 -1.01
C SER A 23 7.53 -10.85 -1.92
N SER A 24 7.12 -11.60 -2.93
CA SER A 24 6.09 -11.12 -3.85
C SER A 24 4.73 -11.15 -3.14
N LEU A 25 3.93 -10.11 -3.40
CA LEU A 25 2.61 -9.98 -2.81
C LEU A 25 1.60 -9.70 -3.93
N ASP A 26 0.42 -10.32 -3.82
CA ASP A 26 -0.67 -10.00 -4.74
C ASP A 26 -1.39 -8.72 -4.27
N ILE A 27 -2.28 -8.22 -5.12
CA ILE A 27 -2.96 -6.97 -4.82
C ILE A 27 -3.82 -7.06 -3.55
N ASP A 28 -4.45 -8.19 -3.33
CA ASP A 28 -5.30 -8.38 -2.16
C ASP A 28 -4.49 -8.28 -0.87
N ARG A 29 -3.32 -8.90 -0.86
CA ARG A 29 -2.43 -8.84 0.31
C ARG A 29 -1.87 -7.44 0.50
N ILE A 30 -1.53 -6.76 -0.59
CA ILE A 30 -1.04 -5.39 -0.53
C ILE A 30 -2.10 -4.49 0.11
N MET A 31 -3.33 -4.58 -0.36
CA MET A 31 -4.43 -3.78 0.17
C MET A 31 -4.67 -4.08 1.65
N TYR A 32 -4.67 -5.36 1.99
CA TYR A 32 -4.90 -5.79 3.37
C TYR A 32 -3.81 -5.27 4.30
N LEU A 33 -2.55 -5.41 3.89
CA LEU A 33 -1.43 -4.98 4.72
C LEU A 33 -1.37 -3.46 4.85
N ASP A 34 -1.67 -2.75 3.78
CA ASP A 34 -1.72 -1.29 3.82
C ASP A 34 -2.81 -0.81 4.77
N PHE A 35 -3.99 -1.40 4.65
CA PHE A 35 -5.11 -1.13 5.54
C PHE A 35 -4.72 -1.39 7.00
N PHE A 36 -4.10 -2.53 7.25
CA PHE A 36 -3.70 -2.93 8.60
C PHE A 36 -2.69 -1.95 9.19
N THR A 37 -1.75 -1.50 8.38
CA THR A 37 -0.74 -0.54 8.82
C THR A 37 -1.38 0.78 9.21
N ILE A 38 -2.29 1.29 8.39
CA ILE A 38 -2.97 2.55 8.66
C ILE A 38 -3.83 2.43 9.91
N PHE A 39 -4.52 1.31 10.05
CA PHE A 39 -5.36 1.07 11.22
C PHE A 39 -4.52 1.05 12.49
N SER A 40 -3.38 0.37 12.44
CA SER A 40 -2.49 0.27 13.61
C SER A 40 -1.93 1.63 14.01
N GLU A 41 -1.55 2.45 13.05
CA GLU A 41 -1.06 3.80 13.32
C GLU A 41 -2.13 4.66 13.98
N ASN A 42 -3.34 4.62 13.45
CA ASN A 42 -4.45 5.38 14.02
C ASN A 42 -4.78 4.92 15.43
N TYR A 43 -4.71 3.61 15.66
CA TYR A 43 -4.96 3.06 16.98
C TYR A 43 -3.93 3.56 17.98
N ALA A 44 -2.66 3.57 17.57
CA ALA A 44 -1.58 3.99 18.45
C ALA A 44 -1.64 5.48 18.77
N LEU A 45 -2.13 6.30 17.83
CA LEU A 45 -2.10 7.75 17.97
C LEU A 45 -3.33 8.33 18.62
N GLY A 46 -4.49 7.67 18.52
CA GLY A 46 -5.69 8.27 19.03
C GLY A 46 -6.77 7.25 19.37
N GLY A 47 -6.52 6.48 20.40
CA GLY A 47 -7.38 5.38 20.73
C GLY A 47 -8.85 5.73 20.96
N GLU A 48 -9.14 6.88 21.54
CA GLU A 48 -10.53 7.21 21.87
C GLU A 48 -11.37 7.59 20.67
N ASN A 49 -10.77 7.88 19.55
CA ASN A 49 -11.50 8.29 18.36
C ASN A 49 -11.69 7.17 17.34
N ILE A 50 -11.37 5.98 17.74
CA ILE A 50 -11.40 4.85 16.81
C ILE A 50 -12.81 4.54 16.32
N ASN A 51 -13.79 4.63 17.19
CA ASN A 51 -15.13 4.12 16.91
C ASN A 51 -15.84 4.84 15.77
N GLY A 52 -15.75 6.15 15.71
CA GLY A 52 -16.42 6.91 14.67
C GLY A 52 -15.60 7.09 13.42
N ASP A 53 -14.45 7.71 13.58
CA ASP A 53 -13.60 8.06 12.43
C ASP A 53 -12.92 6.85 11.81
N SER A 54 -12.57 5.87 12.62
CA SER A 54 -11.91 4.68 12.13
C SER A 54 -12.78 3.88 11.18
N ASP A 55 -14.04 3.69 11.54
CA ASP A 55 -14.96 2.92 10.70
C ASP A 55 -15.11 3.57 9.33
N TYR A 56 -15.20 4.87 9.29
CA TYR A 56 -15.31 5.59 8.05
C TYR A 56 -14.04 5.41 7.20
N ARG A 57 -12.88 5.54 7.81
CA ARG A 57 -11.60 5.38 7.11
C ARG A 57 -11.42 3.96 6.60
N ILE A 58 -11.79 2.98 7.40
CA ILE A 58 -11.71 1.58 7.02
C ILE A 58 -12.58 1.34 5.80
N ASN A 59 -13.82 1.80 5.83
CA ASN A 59 -14.74 1.63 4.71
C ASN A 59 -14.23 2.35 3.47
N SER A 60 -13.68 3.52 3.65
CA SER A 60 -13.14 4.29 2.53
C SER A 60 -11.99 3.55 1.85
N LEU A 61 -11.09 2.96 2.64
CA LEU A 61 -9.96 2.22 2.10
C LEU A 61 -10.41 0.94 1.39
N THR A 62 -11.33 0.20 2.01
CA THR A 62 -11.77 -1.06 1.43
C THR A 62 -12.63 -0.88 0.20
N LEU A 63 -13.22 0.31 0.03
CA LEU A 63 -14.08 0.59 -1.11
C LEU A 63 -13.33 1.21 -2.29
N GLN A 64 -12.00 1.23 -2.26
CA GLN A 64 -11.22 1.86 -3.31
C GLN A 64 -10.16 0.93 -3.92
N PRO A 65 -10.56 -0.26 -4.37
CA PRO A 65 -9.57 -1.16 -5.00
C PRO A 65 -8.99 -0.59 -6.29
N GLU A 66 -9.74 0.24 -7.00
CA GLU A 66 -9.25 0.84 -8.24
C GLU A 66 -8.07 1.77 -7.98
N LEU A 67 -8.06 2.44 -6.84
CA LEU A 67 -6.96 3.32 -6.47
C LEU A 67 -5.67 2.52 -6.32
N TYR A 68 -5.77 1.35 -5.67
CA TYR A 68 -4.62 0.46 -5.52
C TYR A 68 -4.17 -0.10 -6.87
N LYS A 69 -5.10 -0.48 -7.72
CA LYS A 69 -4.79 -0.99 -9.05
C LYS A 69 -4.02 0.06 -9.86
N ASN A 70 -4.50 1.29 -9.83
CA ASN A 70 -3.87 2.38 -10.56
C ASN A 70 -2.49 2.71 -10.00
N ALA A 71 -2.36 2.70 -8.68
CA ALA A 71 -1.08 2.95 -8.02
C ALA A 71 -0.06 1.87 -8.38
N ILE A 72 -0.47 0.62 -8.34
CA ILE A 72 0.39 -0.50 -8.69
C ILE A 72 0.81 -0.42 -10.17
N LYS A 73 -0.13 -0.10 -11.03
CA LYS A 73 0.14 0.06 -12.46
C LYS A 73 1.19 1.15 -12.69
N GLU A 74 1.06 2.25 -11.98
CA GLU A 74 2.02 3.35 -12.05
C GLU A 74 3.41 2.91 -11.62
N LEU A 75 3.49 2.16 -10.54
CA LEU A 75 4.77 1.65 -10.05
C LEU A 75 5.42 0.69 -11.03
N VAL A 76 4.62 -0.17 -11.64
CA VAL A 76 5.13 -1.11 -12.65
C VAL A 76 5.63 -0.34 -13.88
N THR A 77 4.85 0.62 -14.33
CA THR A 77 5.20 1.43 -15.50
C THR A 77 6.48 2.22 -15.26
N SER A 78 6.67 2.69 -14.04
CA SER A 78 7.88 3.44 -13.66
C SER A 78 9.09 2.57 -13.41
N GLY A 79 8.91 1.24 -13.42
CA GLY A 79 10.01 0.31 -13.19
C GLY A 79 10.41 0.17 -11.74
N LEU A 80 9.57 0.61 -10.81
CA LEU A 80 9.86 0.54 -9.38
C LEU A 80 9.45 -0.78 -8.76
N ILE A 81 8.48 -1.45 -9.35
CA ILE A 81 8.11 -2.80 -8.98
C ILE A 81 7.97 -3.64 -10.24
N SER A 82 8.03 -4.94 -10.06
CA SER A 82 7.94 -5.90 -11.15
C SER A 82 6.75 -6.81 -10.90
N VAL A 83 6.06 -7.20 -11.97
CA VAL A 83 4.93 -8.12 -11.87
C VAL A 83 5.39 -9.52 -12.20
N GLN A 84 4.95 -10.49 -11.42
CA GLN A 84 5.24 -11.91 -11.64
C GLN A 84 3.92 -12.66 -11.75
N ASN A 85 3.87 -13.59 -12.68
CA ASN A 85 2.69 -14.41 -12.87
C ASN A 85 2.84 -15.69 -12.05
N GLU A 86 2.07 -15.76 -10.97
CA GLU A 86 2.08 -16.90 -10.06
C GLU A 86 0.83 -17.75 -10.26
N LYS A 87 0.78 -18.91 -9.62
CA LYS A 87 -0.33 -19.83 -9.77
C LYS A 87 -1.68 -19.19 -9.40
N ASN A 88 -1.66 -18.28 -8.44
CA ASN A 88 -2.87 -17.65 -7.93
C ASN A 88 -3.10 -16.26 -8.48
N GLY A 89 -2.41 -15.89 -9.54
CA GLY A 89 -2.55 -14.61 -10.18
C GLY A 89 -1.27 -13.81 -10.19
N PHE A 90 -1.40 -12.51 -10.35
CA PHE A 90 -0.24 -11.63 -10.43
C PHE A 90 0.25 -11.25 -9.04
N CYS A 91 1.57 -11.34 -8.86
CA CYS A 91 2.23 -10.89 -7.65
C CYS A 91 3.24 -9.80 -8.01
N TYR A 92 3.54 -8.96 -7.06
CA TYR A 92 4.40 -7.79 -7.28
C TYR A 92 5.58 -7.81 -6.32
N ILE A 93 6.74 -7.43 -6.82
CA ILE A 93 7.96 -7.41 -6.03
C ILE A 93 8.72 -6.12 -6.35
N ILE A 94 9.38 -5.56 -5.35
CA ILE A 94 10.15 -4.33 -5.53
C ILE A 94 11.40 -4.61 -6.37
N THR A 95 11.74 -3.66 -7.25
CA THR A 95 12.96 -3.75 -8.05
C THR A 95 14.12 -3.05 -7.35
N SER A 96 15.31 -3.18 -7.91
CA SER A 96 16.47 -2.44 -7.41
C SER A 96 16.25 -0.94 -7.46
N ARG A 97 15.59 -0.47 -8.51
CA ARG A 97 15.24 0.94 -8.65
C ARG A 97 14.29 1.38 -7.54
N GLY A 98 13.29 0.54 -7.25
CA GLY A 98 12.36 0.82 -6.16
C GLY A 98 13.06 0.89 -4.81
N LYS A 99 14.01 0.00 -4.58
CA LYS A 99 14.78 -0.01 -3.34
C LYS A 99 15.60 1.27 -3.18
N LYS A 100 16.18 1.76 -4.28
CA LYS A 100 16.93 3.02 -4.26
C LYS A 100 16.03 4.20 -3.90
N ILE A 101 14.83 4.23 -4.44
CA ILE A 101 13.87 5.29 -4.12
C ILE A 101 13.52 5.25 -2.64
N CYS A 102 13.25 4.07 -2.11
CA CYS A 102 12.93 3.92 -0.68
C CYS A 102 14.09 4.39 0.19
N ALA A 103 15.31 4.05 -0.18
CA ALA A 103 16.49 4.45 0.57
C ALA A 103 16.66 5.97 0.59
N SER A 104 16.33 6.63 -0.51
CA SER A 104 16.44 8.09 -0.58
C SER A 104 15.37 8.82 0.21
N MET A 105 14.28 8.13 0.54
CA MET A 105 13.18 8.71 1.31
C MET A 105 13.38 8.59 2.83
N SER A 106 14.28 7.74 3.24
CA SER A 106 14.49 7.50 4.69
C SER A 106 15.57 8.36 5.33
#